data_c4c31761e7182dface280a53c835f1f5
#
_entry.id   c4c31761e7182dface280a53c835f1f5
#
_cell.length_a   1.000
_cell.length_b   1.000
_cell.length_c   1.000
_cell.angle_alpha   90.00
_cell.angle_beta   90.00
_cell.angle_gamma   90.00
#
_symmetry.space_group_name_H-M   'P 1'
#
loop_
_entity.id
_entity.type
_entity.pdbx_description
1 polymer ?
#
loop_
_entity_poly.entity_id
_entity_poly.type
_entity_poly.pdbx_seq_one_letter_code
_entity_poly.pdbx_strand_id
1 'polypeptide(L)'
;MDQLTNVDDIRTDLLEISAELAPFEMPLLDAHGAVLAEDVYAGERLVLKAGSKIGSIQIGLAASIGRNSLPTLPQPRVVVISAGDDLIEPGQFLENSDDEFESNSWMLTTAVKEAGATGFRVHAIPESHEELKNIIEDQLVRADLIVISGESKDES
;
A
#
# COMPACT_ATOMS: atom_id res chain seq x y z
N MET A 1 -19.87 -16.93 -22.76
CA MET A 1 -18.79 -17.83 -22.30
C MET A 1 -17.67 -16.92 -21.87
N ASP A 2 -17.61 -16.61 -20.59
CA ASP A 2 -16.51 -15.81 -20.05
C ASP A 2 -15.23 -16.61 -20.19
N GLN A 3 -14.29 -16.03 -20.91
CA GLN A 3 -12.96 -16.62 -21.07
C GLN A 3 -12.27 -16.51 -19.71
N LEU A 4 -12.03 -17.65 -19.07
CA LEU A 4 -11.23 -17.70 -17.84
C LEU A 4 -9.84 -17.14 -18.16
N THR A 5 -9.48 -16.04 -17.52
CA THR A 5 -8.17 -15.42 -17.67
C THR A 5 -7.17 -16.14 -16.75
N ASN A 6 -5.96 -16.39 -17.25
CA ASN A 6 -4.92 -17.00 -16.45
C ASN A 6 -4.42 -16.01 -15.37
N VAL A 7 -4.15 -16.50 -14.16
CA VAL A 7 -3.65 -15.70 -13.04
C VAL A 7 -2.31 -15.01 -13.39
N ASP A 8 -1.43 -15.69 -14.13
CA ASP A 8 -0.14 -15.12 -14.54
C ASP A 8 -0.29 -13.97 -15.54
N ASP A 9 -1.31 -14.02 -16.40
CA ASP A 9 -1.62 -12.95 -17.36
C ASP A 9 -2.13 -11.70 -16.58
N ILE A 10 -3.08 -11.88 -15.66
CA ILE A 10 -3.57 -10.79 -14.80
C ILE A 10 -2.43 -10.17 -13.99
N ARG A 11 -1.55 -11.00 -13.43
CA ARG A 11 -0.39 -10.52 -12.69
C ARG A 11 0.53 -9.66 -13.57
N THR A 12 0.77 -10.08 -14.80
CA THR A 12 1.59 -9.34 -15.75
C THR A 12 0.95 -8.00 -16.08
N ASP A 13 -0.35 -7.99 -16.39
CA ASP A 13 -1.10 -6.77 -16.68
C ASP A 13 -1.06 -5.79 -15.50
N LEU A 14 -1.24 -6.27 -14.27
CA LEU A 14 -1.16 -5.45 -13.07
C LEU A 14 0.24 -4.84 -12.85
N LEU A 15 1.30 -5.59 -13.15
CA LEU A 15 2.68 -5.08 -13.05
C LEU A 15 2.98 -4.04 -14.14
N GLU A 16 2.43 -4.21 -15.35
CA GLU A 16 2.63 -3.27 -16.46
C GLU A 16 1.94 -1.91 -16.22
N ILE A 17 0.77 -1.91 -15.58
CA ILE A 17 0.06 -0.66 -15.24
C ILE A 17 0.58 0.01 -13.97
N SER A 18 1.38 -0.70 -13.16
CA SER A 18 1.95 -0.17 -11.93
C SER A 18 3.16 0.71 -12.24
N ALA A 19 3.06 2.00 -11.98
CA ALA A 19 4.16 2.94 -12.15
C ALA A 19 4.98 3.08 -10.86
N GLU A 20 6.29 3.28 -11.01
CA GLU A 20 7.13 3.65 -9.88
C GLU A 20 6.77 5.05 -9.36
N LEU A 21 6.67 5.19 -8.05
CA LEU A 21 6.48 6.49 -7.43
C LEU A 21 7.75 7.32 -7.55
N ALA A 22 7.60 8.61 -7.86
CA ALA A 22 8.73 9.51 -8.02
C ALA A 22 9.53 9.64 -6.72
N PRO A 23 10.87 9.53 -6.76
CA PRO A 23 11.71 9.75 -5.59
C PRO A 23 11.61 11.19 -5.09
N PHE A 24 11.87 11.39 -3.81
CA PHE A 24 11.89 12.71 -3.19
C PHE A 24 12.98 12.82 -2.12
N GLU A 25 13.44 14.05 -1.88
CA GLU A 25 14.43 14.35 -0.86
C GLU A 25 13.80 14.31 0.53
N MET A 26 14.28 13.42 1.39
CA MET A 26 13.80 13.26 2.75
C MET A 26 14.89 13.69 3.76
N PRO A 27 14.55 14.49 4.79
CA PRO A 27 15.49 14.83 5.85
C PRO A 27 16.10 13.59 6.50
N LEU A 28 17.36 13.63 6.92
CA LEU A 28 18.09 12.45 7.38
C LEU A 28 17.36 11.63 8.46
N LEU A 29 16.75 12.29 9.45
CA LEU A 29 16.08 11.58 10.53
C LEU A 29 14.78 10.90 10.07
N ASP A 30 14.10 11.50 9.10
CA ASP A 30 12.86 10.97 8.54
C ASP A 30 13.14 9.84 7.53
N ALA A 31 14.34 9.85 6.91
CA ALA A 31 14.76 8.84 5.95
C ALA A 31 15.03 7.45 6.55
N HIS A 32 15.04 7.33 7.88
CA HIS A 32 15.27 6.05 8.55
C HIS A 32 14.19 5.02 8.16
N GLY A 33 14.64 3.87 7.68
CA GLY A 33 13.75 2.78 7.24
C GLY A 33 13.28 2.87 5.79
N ALA A 34 13.45 4.03 5.13
CA ALA A 34 13.18 4.20 3.71
C ALA A 34 14.21 3.47 2.82
N VAL A 35 13.96 3.42 1.53
CA VAL A 35 14.86 2.88 0.52
C VAL A 35 15.51 4.04 -0.23
N LEU A 36 16.81 3.98 -0.40
CA LEU A 36 17.58 4.99 -1.15
C LEU A 36 17.26 4.89 -2.65
N ALA A 37 16.84 5.99 -3.26
CA ALA A 37 16.44 6.03 -4.66
C ALA A 37 17.63 6.08 -5.63
N GLU A 38 18.70 6.77 -5.23
CA GLU A 38 19.85 7.05 -6.09
C GLU A 38 21.17 6.81 -5.35
N ASP A 39 22.23 6.56 -6.11
CA ASP A 39 23.58 6.46 -5.56
C ASP A 39 24.04 7.80 -4.95
N VAL A 40 24.64 7.76 -3.76
CA VAL A 40 25.15 8.94 -3.08
C VAL A 40 26.67 8.91 -3.08
N TYR A 41 27.27 9.99 -3.57
CA TYR A 41 28.73 10.12 -3.74
C TYR A 41 29.31 11.23 -2.86
N ALA A 42 30.59 11.03 -2.46
CA ALA A 42 31.45 12.07 -1.92
C ALA A 42 32.62 12.28 -2.89
N GLY A 43 32.54 13.31 -3.74
CA GLY A 43 33.37 13.43 -4.93
C GLY A 43 33.09 12.27 -5.88
N GLU A 44 34.14 11.51 -6.25
CA GLU A 44 33.99 10.33 -7.12
C GLU A 44 33.72 9.02 -6.35
N ARG A 45 33.82 9.05 -5.02
CA ARG A 45 33.62 7.86 -4.20
C ARG A 45 32.18 7.58 -3.91
N LEU A 46 31.66 6.42 -4.31
CA LEU A 46 30.36 5.93 -3.89
C LEU A 46 30.36 5.70 -2.38
N VAL A 47 29.40 6.31 -1.69
CA VAL A 47 29.19 6.22 -0.24
C VAL A 47 27.99 5.36 0.10
N LEU A 48 26.86 5.58 -0.58
CA LEU A 48 25.62 4.80 -0.42
C LEU A 48 25.11 4.38 -1.79
N LYS A 49 24.68 3.13 -1.90
CA LYS A 49 24.17 2.55 -3.14
C LYS A 49 22.65 2.61 -3.19
N ALA A 50 22.07 2.99 -4.32
CA ALA A 50 20.65 2.93 -4.60
C ALA A 50 20.06 1.54 -4.29
N GLY A 51 18.81 1.49 -3.85
CA GLY A 51 18.12 0.28 -3.41
C GLY A 51 18.50 -0.17 -1.99
N SER A 52 19.45 0.48 -1.32
CA SER A 52 19.81 0.16 0.06
C SER A 52 18.75 0.69 1.03
N LYS A 53 18.40 -0.13 2.03
CA LYS A 53 17.57 0.34 3.16
C LYS A 53 18.39 1.28 4.04
N ILE A 54 17.84 2.44 4.35
CA ILE A 54 18.50 3.49 5.13
C ILE A 54 18.36 3.17 6.62
N GLY A 55 19.47 2.81 7.24
CA GLY A 55 19.57 2.61 8.68
C GLY A 55 20.45 3.67 9.35
N SER A 56 20.75 3.48 10.63
CA SER A 56 21.58 4.41 11.41
C SER A 56 22.96 4.63 10.82
N ILE A 57 23.58 3.59 10.26
CA ILE A 57 24.90 3.67 9.63
C ILE A 57 24.84 4.55 8.37
N GLN A 58 23.84 4.34 7.50
CA GLN A 58 23.64 5.11 6.27
C GLN A 58 23.39 6.59 6.59
N ILE A 59 22.59 6.88 7.62
CA ILE A 59 22.36 8.25 8.10
C ILE A 59 23.68 8.89 8.58
N GLY A 60 24.45 8.17 9.39
CA GLY A 60 25.75 8.65 9.86
C GLY A 60 26.74 8.92 8.74
N LEU A 61 26.81 8.03 7.74
CA LEU A 61 27.63 8.21 6.54
C LEU A 61 27.19 9.43 5.72
N ALA A 62 25.90 9.60 5.49
CA ALA A 62 25.35 10.76 4.78
C ALA A 62 25.69 12.08 5.50
N ALA A 63 25.50 12.12 6.80
CA ALA A 63 25.85 13.29 7.62
C ALA A 63 27.36 13.60 7.58
N SER A 64 28.21 12.56 7.60
CA SER A 64 29.67 12.73 7.57
C SER A 64 30.19 13.36 6.29
N ILE A 65 29.44 13.27 5.19
CA ILE A 65 29.77 13.91 3.89
C ILE A 65 28.98 15.21 3.67
N GLY A 66 28.31 15.72 4.72
CA GLY A 66 27.61 17.01 4.69
C GLY A 66 26.21 16.98 4.07
N ARG A 67 25.60 15.81 3.89
CA ARG A 67 24.20 15.71 3.47
C ARG A 67 23.29 15.96 4.65
N ASN A 68 22.20 16.70 4.42
CA ASN A 68 21.10 16.92 5.36
C ASN A 68 19.82 16.19 4.96
N SER A 69 19.78 15.66 3.74
CA SER A 69 18.70 14.87 3.16
C SER A 69 19.23 13.74 2.29
N LEU A 70 18.38 12.80 1.95
CA LEU A 70 18.66 11.69 1.05
C LEU A 70 17.53 11.52 0.04
N PRO A 71 17.83 11.20 -1.24
CA PRO A 71 16.83 10.83 -2.21
C PRO A 71 16.24 9.45 -1.84
N THR A 72 14.95 9.38 -1.55
CA THR A 72 14.28 8.17 -1.09
C THR A 72 13.13 7.79 -2.01
N LEU A 73 12.85 6.48 -2.09
CA LEU A 73 11.63 5.98 -2.69
C LEU A 73 10.49 6.09 -1.66
N PRO A 74 9.37 6.71 -2.01
CA PRO A 74 8.20 6.77 -1.14
C PRO A 74 7.62 5.37 -0.93
N GLN A 75 7.08 5.11 0.26
CA GLN A 75 6.27 3.91 0.48
C GLN A 75 4.88 4.15 -0.10
N PRO A 76 4.38 3.27 -1.00
CA PRO A 76 3.03 3.39 -1.51
C PRO A 76 1.99 3.40 -0.39
N ARG A 77 0.99 4.24 -0.50
CA ARG A 77 -0.17 4.28 0.40
C ARG A 77 -1.28 3.43 -0.19
N VAL A 78 -1.56 2.31 0.45
CA VAL A 78 -2.58 1.36 0.01
C VAL A 78 -3.76 1.38 0.96
N VAL A 79 -4.93 1.66 0.42
CA VAL A 79 -6.20 1.61 1.15
C VAL A 79 -6.88 0.28 0.86
N VAL A 80 -7.28 -0.43 1.90
CA VAL A 80 -8.02 -1.69 1.82
C VAL A 80 -9.44 -1.46 2.31
N ILE A 81 -10.41 -1.80 1.46
CA ILE A 81 -11.84 -1.68 1.73
C ILE A 81 -12.44 -3.08 1.65
N SER A 82 -13.26 -3.45 2.63
CA SER A 82 -14.13 -4.63 2.55
C SER A 82 -15.54 -4.19 2.21
N ALA A 83 -16.17 -4.92 1.29
CA ALA A 83 -17.56 -4.72 0.89
C ALA A 83 -18.34 -6.03 1.04
N GLY A 84 -19.48 -5.98 1.73
CA GLY A 84 -20.37 -7.11 1.96
C GLY A 84 -21.34 -6.81 3.08
N ASP A 85 -22.62 -7.09 2.85
CA ASP A 85 -23.71 -6.75 3.78
C ASP A 85 -23.69 -7.64 5.04
N ASP A 86 -23.09 -8.83 4.94
CA ASP A 86 -23.08 -9.85 5.97
C ASP A 86 -21.81 -9.78 6.85
N LEU A 87 -20.93 -8.78 6.60
CA LEU A 87 -19.64 -8.66 7.26
C LEU A 87 -19.74 -7.88 8.57
N ILE A 88 -19.34 -8.51 9.65
CA ILE A 88 -19.34 -7.94 11.01
C ILE A 88 -17.90 -7.71 11.49
N GLU A 89 -17.66 -6.56 12.11
CA GLU A 89 -16.34 -6.25 12.67
C GLU A 89 -15.97 -7.23 13.79
N PRO A 90 -14.76 -7.80 13.78
CA PRO A 90 -14.29 -8.67 14.86
C PRO A 90 -14.44 -8.02 16.24
N GLY A 91 -14.99 -8.78 17.18
CA GLY A 91 -15.28 -8.32 18.54
C GLY A 91 -16.71 -7.85 18.76
N GLN A 92 -17.53 -7.76 17.72
CA GLN A 92 -18.96 -7.57 17.82
C GLN A 92 -19.70 -8.92 17.87
N PHE A 93 -21.01 -8.90 18.14
CA PHE A 93 -21.83 -10.11 18.14
C PHE A 93 -22.41 -10.34 16.75
N LEU A 94 -22.44 -11.60 16.30
CA LEU A 94 -23.20 -12.02 15.11
C LEU A 94 -24.68 -12.06 15.49
N GLU A 95 -25.51 -11.30 14.80
CA GLU A 95 -26.96 -11.21 15.09
C GLU A 95 -27.77 -12.18 14.21
N ASN A 96 -27.26 -12.46 13.00
CA ASN A 96 -27.92 -13.33 12.03
C ASN A 96 -27.09 -14.57 11.75
N SER A 97 -27.75 -15.61 11.20
CA SER A 97 -27.09 -16.88 10.85
C SER A 97 -26.10 -16.73 9.67
N ASP A 98 -26.29 -15.70 8.88
CA ASP A 98 -25.54 -15.44 7.65
C ASP A 98 -24.41 -14.42 7.88
N ASP A 99 -24.35 -13.82 9.09
CA ASP A 99 -23.29 -12.90 9.45
C ASP A 99 -21.92 -13.60 9.55
N GLU A 100 -20.90 -13.01 8.97
CA GLU A 100 -19.52 -13.48 9.04
C GLU A 100 -18.58 -12.37 9.58
N PHE A 101 -17.53 -12.76 10.29
CA PHE A 101 -16.52 -11.80 10.71
C PHE A 101 -15.67 -11.33 9.53
N GLU A 102 -15.58 -10.01 9.40
CA GLU A 102 -14.70 -9.40 8.42
C GLU A 102 -13.23 -9.69 8.76
N SER A 103 -12.55 -10.45 7.92
CA SER A 103 -11.15 -10.85 8.12
C SER A 103 -10.22 -10.40 6.98
N ASN A 104 -10.80 -10.17 5.79
CA ASN A 104 -10.02 -9.91 4.59
C ASN A 104 -9.25 -8.58 4.64
N SER A 105 -9.89 -7.51 5.11
CA SER A 105 -9.20 -6.22 5.20
C SER A 105 -8.08 -6.23 6.25
N TRP A 106 -8.24 -7.01 7.31
CA TRP A 106 -7.18 -7.20 8.31
C TRP A 106 -5.98 -7.93 7.71
N MET A 107 -6.24 -9.06 7.03
CA MET A 107 -5.21 -9.85 6.36
C MET A 107 -4.52 -9.03 5.26
N LEU A 108 -5.28 -8.43 4.36
CA LEU A 108 -4.75 -7.65 3.24
C LEU A 108 -3.96 -6.42 3.69
N THR A 109 -4.45 -5.69 4.70
CA THR A 109 -3.70 -4.54 5.25
C THR A 109 -2.38 -4.98 5.88
N THR A 110 -2.34 -6.17 6.50
CA THR A 110 -1.11 -6.73 7.05
C THR A 110 -0.16 -7.14 5.94
N ALA A 111 -0.65 -7.82 4.89
CA ALA A 111 0.14 -8.20 3.72
C ALA A 111 0.74 -6.97 3.00
N VAL A 112 -0.02 -5.88 2.89
CA VAL A 112 0.47 -4.59 2.37
C VAL A 112 1.68 -4.09 3.16
N LYS A 113 1.62 -4.15 4.50
CA LYS A 113 2.74 -3.74 5.37
C LYS A 113 3.94 -4.68 5.23
N GLU A 114 3.71 -5.98 5.12
CA GLU A 114 4.76 -6.97 4.87
C GLU A 114 5.46 -6.75 3.52
N ALA A 115 4.73 -6.29 2.52
CA ALA A 115 5.26 -5.89 1.22
C ALA A 115 6.05 -4.57 1.24
N GLY A 116 6.11 -3.86 2.38
CA GLY A 116 6.86 -2.62 2.55
C GLY A 116 6.09 -1.34 2.21
N ALA A 117 4.78 -1.43 1.99
CA ALA A 117 3.91 -0.28 1.77
C ALA A 117 3.22 0.18 3.06
N THR A 118 2.59 1.36 3.03
CA THR A 118 1.78 1.86 4.14
C THR A 118 0.33 1.45 3.93
N GLY A 119 -0.16 0.49 4.73
CA GLY A 119 -1.53 -0.02 4.66
C GLY A 119 -2.49 0.75 5.56
N PHE A 120 -3.62 1.17 4.99
CA PHE A 120 -4.73 1.78 5.69
C PHE A 120 -5.97 0.91 5.49
N ARG A 121 -6.62 0.57 6.58
CA ARG A 121 -7.90 -0.12 6.57
C ARG A 121 -9.01 0.92 6.66
N VAL A 122 -9.94 0.91 5.72
CA VAL A 122 -11.16 1.68 5.80
C VAL A 122 -12.25 0.76 6.32
N HIS A 123 -12.71 1.05 7.53
CA HIS A 123 -13.85 0.38 8.11
C HIS A 123 -15.11 1.02 7.54
N ALA A 124 -15.56 0.52 6.42
CA ALA A 124 -16.84 0.86 5.84
C ALA A 124 -17.37 -0.39 5.14
N ILE A 125 -18.51 -0.85 5.62
CA ILE A 125 -19.32 -1.87 4.95
C ILE A 125 -20.40 -1.09 4.23
N PRO A 126 -20.20 -0.77 2.93
CA PRO A 126 -21.15 0.05 2.20
C PRO A 126 -22.45 -0.72 2.01
N GLU A 127 -23.56 -0.10 2.40
CA GLU A 127 -24.90 -0.67 2.22
C GLU A 127 -25.44 -0.51 0.78
N SER A 128 -24.75 0.29 -0.04
CA SER A 128 -25.16 0.58 -1.41
C SER A 128 -23.99 0.85 -2.34
N HIS A 129 -24.21 0.69 -3.64
CA HIS A 129 -23.27 1.06 -4.71
C HIS A 129 -22.83 2.54 -4.66
N GLU A 130 -23.78 3.43 -4.32
CA GLU A 130 -23.51 4.87 -4.24
C GLU A 130 -22.60 5.20 -3.05
N GLU A 131 -22.82 4.54 -1.92
CA GLU A 131 -21.96 4.69 -0.75
C GLU A 131 -20.54 4.15 -1.01
N LEU A 132 -20.43 2.96 -1.61
CA LEU A 132 -19.12 2.41 -2.02
C LEU A 132 -18.38 3.36 -2.96
N LYS A 133 -19.07 3.94 -3.93
CA LYS A 133 -18.49 4.91 -4.86
C LYS A 133 -17.95 6.14 -4.12
N ASN A 134 -18.73 6.71 -3.21
CA ASN A 134 -18.32 7.86 -2.41
C ASN A 134 -17.09 7.55 -1.56
N ILE A 135 -17.06 6.36 -0.93
CA ILE A 135 -15.90 5.91 -0.16
C ILE A 135 -14.66 5.80 -1.04
N ILE A 136 -14.78 5.22 -2.23
CA ILE A 136 -13.67 5.11 -3.19
C ILE A 136 -13.17 6.50 -3.60
N GLU A 137 -14.08 7.40 -3.99
CA GLU A 137 -13.73 8.77 -4.40
C GLU A 137 -13.00 9.54 -3.30
N ASP A 138 -13.40 9.40 -2.05
CA ASP A 138 -12.72 9.98 -0.90
C ASP A 138 -11.31 9.43 -0.69
N GLN A 139 -11.08 8.15 -1.00
CA GLN A 139 -9.77 7.54 -0.86
C GLN A 139 -8.83 7.84 -2.03
N LEU A 140 -9.34 8.05 -3.24
CA LEU A 140 -8.53 8.37 -4.43
C LEU A 140 -7.64 9.60 -4.27
N VAL A 141 -8.04 10.54 -3.41
CA VAL A 141 -7.26 11.77 -3.14
C VAL A 141 -5.94 11.48 -2.40
N ARG A 142 -5.86 10.38 -1.66
CA ARG A 142 -4.75 10.08 -0.74
C ARG A 142 -4.10 8.71 -0.91
N ALA A 143 -4.71 7.82 -1.67
CA ALA A 143 -4.21 6.47 -1.92
C ALA A 143 -3.48 6.40 -3.25
N ASP A 144 -2.35 5.68 -3.27
CA ASP A 144 -1.65 5.32 -4.51
C ASP A 144 -2.27 4.04 -5.11
N LEU A 145 -2.88 3.20 -4.25
CA LEU A 145 -3.60 1.99 -4.65
C LEU A 145 -4.79 1.76 -3.71
N ILE A 146 -5.92 1.34 -4.27
CA ILE A 146 -7.08 0.89 -3.51
C ILE A 146 -7.31 -0.60 -3.80
N VAL A 147 -7.42 -1.40 -2.75
CA VAL A 147 -7.77 -2.82 -2.82
C VAL A 147 -9.16 -3.00 -2.22
N ILE A 148 -10.08 -3.55 -2.99
CA ILE A 148 -11.43 -3.84 -2.55
C ILE A 148 -11.60 -5.35 -2.48
N SER A 149 -12.01 -5.85 -1.31
CA SER A 149 -12.39 -7.24 -1.09
C SER A 149 -13.89 -7.31 -0.88
N GLY A 150 -14.56 -8.19 -1.60
CA GLY A 150 -16.00 -8.38 -1.47
C GLY A 150 -16.54 -9.30 -2.54
N GLU A 151 -17.75 -9.78 -2.32
CA GLU A 151 -18.48 -10.59 -3.27
C GLU A 151 -19.41 -9.71 -4.10
N SER A 152 -19.31 -9.83 -5.41
CA SER A 152 -20.32 -9.27 -6.33
C SER A 152 -21.51 -10.22 -6.32
N LYS A 153 -22.59 -9.87 -5.65
CA LYS A 153 -23.87 -10.56 -5.87
C LYS A 153 -24.35 -10.14 -7.25
N ASP A 154 -24.10 -10.96 -8.27
CA ASP A 154 -24.76 -10.81 -9.55
C ASP A 154 -26.27 -10.89 -9.31
N GLU A 155 -26.97 -9.79 -9.50
CA GLU A 155 -28.41 -9.78 -9.61
C GLU A 155 -28.78 -10.56 -10.90
N SER A 156 -29.23 -11.80 -10.71
CA SER A 156 -29.73 -12.68 -11.76
C SER A 156 -31.12 -12.24 -12.21
#